data_fa7d28e93c146604b00394ce498f73fe
#
_entry.id   fa7d28e93c146604b00394ce498f73fe
#
_cell.length_a   1.000
_cell.length_b   1.000
_cell.length_c   1.000
_cell.angle_alpha   90.00
_cell.angle_beta   90.00
_cell.angle_gamma   90.00
#
_symmetry.space_group_name_H-M   'P 1'
#
loop_
_entity.id
_entity.type
_entity.pdbx_description
1 polymer ?
#
loop_
_entity_poly.entity_id
_entity_poly.type
_entity_poly.pdbx_seq_one_letter_code
_entity_poly.pdbx_strand_id
1 'polypeptide(L)'
;MKVQELKEKLAKGENLKLIDVREKNEYEQGDKIEGAENIPMGRVFVEAIKGTLPKDQPIVTICKTGGRCEIVARELKGKGYNIEHLEGGIEEWKKNQ
;
A
#
# COMPACT_ATOMS: atom_id res chain seq x y z
N MET A 1 -7.87 -4.62 2.83
CA MET A 1 -7.36 -6.01 2.66
C MET A 1 -6.71 -6.46 3.95
N LYS A 2 -7.04 -7.64 4.41
CA LYS A 2 -6.42 -8.20 5.62
C LYS A 2 -5.06 -8.79 5.30
N VAL A 3 -4.19 -8.86 6.32
CA VAL A 3 -2.84 -9.39 6.16
C VAL A 3 -2.85 -10.80 5.57
N GLN A 4 -3.74 -11.66 6.06
CA GLN A 4 -3.79 -13.04 5.57
C GLN A 4 -4.15 -13.11 4.09
N GLU A 5 -5.06 -12.27 3.67
CA GLU A 5 -5.45 -12.19 2.25
C GLU A 5 -4.27 -11.73 1.38
N LEU A 6 -3.52 -10.74 1.85
CA LEU A 6 -2.34 -10.26 1.11
C LEU A 6 -1.29 -11.37 0.99
N LYS A 7 -1.03 -12.09 2.09
CA LYS A 7 -0.08 -13.20 2.06
C LYS A 7 -0.48 -14.28 1.06
N GLU A 8 -1.77 -14.62 1.02
CA GLU A 8 -2.26 -15.62 0.08
C GLU A 8 -2.10 -15.16 -1.38
N LYS A 9 -2.41 -13.90 -1.65
CA LYS A 9 -2.27 -13.36 -3.00
C LYS A 9 -0.82 -13.33 -3.46
N LEU A 10 0.08 -12.93 -2.57
CA LEU A 10 1.52 -12.92 -2.89
C LEU A 10 2.05 -14.34 -3.11
N ALA A 11 1.60 -15.30 -2.31
CA ALA A 11 2.00 -16.69 -2.46
C ALA A 11 1.55 -17.28 -3.79
N LYS A 12 0.42 -16.82 -4.32
CA LYS A 12 -0.10 -17.25 -5.62
C LYS A 12 0.58 -16.53 -6.79
N GLY A 13 1.48 -15.58 -6.52
CA GLY A 13 2.16 -14.83 -7.56
C GLY A 13 1.31 -13.78 -8.23
N GLU A 14 0.25 -13.29 -7.58
CA GLU A 14 -0.59 -12.25 -8.16
C GLU A 14 0.20 -10.96 -8.33
N ASN A 15 -0.02 -10.27 -9.43
CA ASN A 15 0.74 -9.08 -9.78
C ASN A 15 0.13 -7.84 -9.12
N LEU A 16 0.47 -7.63 -7.84
CA LEU A 16 0.01 -6.50 -7.06
C LEU A 16 1.08 -5.42 -6.99
N LYS A 17 0.68 -4.16 -7.05
CA LYS A 17 1.59 -3.06 -6.77
C LYS A 17 1.44 -2.68 -5.30
N LEU A 18 2.49 -2.92 -4.51
CA LEU A 18 2.50 -2.59 -3.10
C LEU A 18 3.16 -1.22 -2.92
N ILE A 19 2.44 -0.29 -2.29
CA ILE A 19 2.96 1.06 -2.06
C ILE A 19 2.95 1.35 -0.57
N ASP A 20 4.15 1.56 -0.01
CA ASP A 20 4.29 1.98 1.38
C ASP A 20 4.22 3.51 1.41
N VAL A 21 3.17 4.04 2.01
CA VAL A 21 2.90 5.49 1.99
C VAL A 21 3.47 6.23 3.19
N ARG A 22 4.32 5.56 3.99
CA ARG A 22 5.01 6.21 5.11
C ARG A 22 6.04 7.21 4.59
N GLU A 23 6.43 8.14 5.46
CA GLU A 23 7.52 9.04 5.10
C GLU A 23 8.83 8.26 4.95
N LYS A 24 9.73 8.80 4.15
CA LYS A 24 10.95 8.08 3.77
C LYS A 24 11.76 7.58 4.96
N ASN A 25 11.94 8.42 5.98
CA ASN A 25 12.72 8.03 7.14
C ASN A 25 12.03 6.96 7.98
N GLU A 26 10.69 7.00 8.10
CA GLU A 26 9.95 5.92 8.76
C GLU A 26 10.17 4.60 8.04
N TYR A 27 10.09 4.64 6.71
CA TYR A 27 10.25 3.46 5.87
C TYR A 27 11.68 2.89 5.99
N GLU A 28 12.68 3.76 5.93
CA GLU A 28 14.09 3.31 5.98
C GLU A 28 14.50 2.74 7.32
N GLN A 29 13.94 3.25 8.41
CA GLN A 29 14.32 2.84 9.76
C GLN A 29 13.46 1.74 10.35
N GLY A 30 12.31 1.47 9.75
CA GLY A 30 11.35 0.50 10.27
C GLY A 30 11.35 -0.81 9.49
N ASP A 31 10.44 -1.67 9.91
CA ASP A 31 10.19 -2.92 9.19
C ASP A 31 9.52 -2.64 7.86
N LYS A 32 9.74 -3.52 6.89
CA LYS A 32 9.24 -3.34 5.52
C LYS A 32 8.61 -4.63 5.03
N ILE A 33 7.68 -4.49 4.09
CA ILE A 33 7.16 -5.64 3.35
C ILE A 33 7.96 -5.75 2.07
N GLU A 34 8.54 -6.91 1.83
CA GLU A 34 9.33 -7.15 0.63
C GLU A 34 8.48 -6.92 -0.62
N GLY A 35 9.04 -6.21 -1.59
CA GLY A 35 8.35 -5.88 -2.83
C GLY A 35 7.55 -4.58 -2.79
N ALA A 36 7.43 -3.93 -1.63
CA ALA A 36 6.74 -2.65 -1.54
C ALA A 36 7.66 -1.52 -1.94
N GLU A 37 7.12 -0.59 -2.72
CA GLU A 37 7.83 0.63 -3.10
C GLU A 37 7.41 1.75 -2.15
N ASN A 38 8.36 2.50 -1.62
CA ASN A 38 8.05 3.63 -0.74
C ASN A 38 7.72 4.87 -1.57
N ILE A 39 6.45 5.25 -1.55
CA ILE A 39 5.98 6.50 -2.14
C ILE A 39 5.18 7.21 -1.04
N PRO A 40 5.76 8.23 -0.38
CA PRO A 40 5.06 8.92 0.69
C PRO A 40 3.68 9.43 0.27
N MET A 41 2.76 9.49 1.21
CA MET A 41 1.35 9.77 0.94
C MET A 41 1.12 10.98 0.03
N GLY A 42 1.79 12.10 0.33
CA GLY A 42 1.62 13.31 -0.48
C GLY A 42 2.05 13.10 -1.92
N ARG A 43 3.11 12.32 -2.15
CA ARG A 43 3.60 12.05 -3.48
C ARG A 43 2.69 11.11 -4.25
N VAL A 44 2.02 10.18 -3.56
CA VAL A 44 1.04 9.30 -4.22
C VAL A 44 -0.05 10.13 -4.89
N PHE A 45 -0.55 11.15 -4.19
CA PHE A 45 -1.58 12.03 -4.76
C PHE A 45 -1.06 12.80 -5.98
N VAL A 46 0.19 13.27 -5.93
CA VAL A 46 0.80 13.95 -7.08
C VAL A 46 0.91 13.00 -8.26
N GLU A 47 1.34 11.77 -8.03
CA GLU A 47 1.47 10.79 -9.11
C GLU A 47 0.11 10.39 -9.68
N ALA A 48 -0.91 10.33 -8.84
CA ALA A 48 -2.27 10.06 -9.31
C ALA A 48 -2.76 11.18 -10.25
N ILE A 49 -2.48 12.44 -9.89
CA ILE A 49 -2.84 13.59 -10.74
C ILE A 49 -2.10 13.52 -12.06
N LYS A 50 -0.83 13.15 -12.05
CA LYS A 50 -0.01 13.04 -13.26
C LYS A 50 -0.36 11.83 -14.12
N GLY A 51 -1.15 10.90 -13.60
CA GLY A 51 -1.50 9.67 -14.31
C GLY A 51 -0.38 8.65 -14.40
N THR A 52 0.58 8.70 -13.47
CA THR A 52 1.73 7.79 -13.47
C THR A 52 1.49 6.50 -12.68
N LEU A 53 0.37 6.41 -11.94
CA LEU A 53 0.01 5.18 -11.24
C LEU A 53 -0.85 4.28 -12.15
N PRO A 54 -0.67 2.97 -12.09
CA PRO A 54 -1.44 2.06 -12.95
C PRO A 54 -2.89 1.96 -12.49
N LYS A 55 -3.83 2.00 -13.45
CA LYS A 55 -5.25 1.74 -13.19
C LYS A 55 -5.64 0.33 -13.55
N ASP A 56 -4.79 -0.37 -14.27
CA ASP A 56 -5.02 -1.74 -14.75
C ASP A 56 -4.37 -2.80 -13.87
N GLN A 57 -3.78 -2.39 -12.74
CA GLN A 57 -3.11 -3.28 -11.79
C GLN A 57 -3.65 -3.01 -10.39
N PRO A 58 -3.96 -4.07 -9.62
CA PRO A 58 -4.40 -3.86 -8.23
C PRO A 58 -3.27 -3.24 -7.40
N ILE A 59 -3.63 -2.25 -6.60
CA ILE A 59 -2.69 -1.54 -5.72
C ILE A 59 -3.08 -1.82 -4.27
N VAL A 60 -2.10 -2.09 -3.42
CA VAL A 60 -2.30 -2.21 -1.98
C VAL A 60 -1.43 -1.18 -1.29
N THR A 61 -2.04 -0.29 -0.53
CA THR A 61 -1.30 0.73 0.21
C THR A 61 -1.01 0.26 1.63
N ILE A 62 0.15 0.62 2.15
CA ILE A 62 0.69 0.14 3.42
C ILE A 62 1.18 1.34 4.22
N CYS A 63 0.89 1.35 5.53
CA CYS A 63 1.49 2.32 6.44
C CYS A 63 1.77 1.62 7.77
N LYS A 64 2.01 2.35 8.83
CA LYS A 64 2.37 1.74 10.12
C LYS A 64 1.19 1.00 10.75
N THR A 65 0.02 1.67 10.84
CA THR A 65 -1.15 1.14 11.57
C THR A 65 -2.42 1.01 10.72
N GLY A 66 -2.40 1.49 9.49
CA GLY A 66 -3.54 1.40 8.57
C GLY A 66 -4.27 2.70 8.30
N GLY A 67 -4.05 3.77 9.08
CA GLY A 67 -4.81 5.02 8.94
C GLY A 67 -4.48 5.81 7.68
N ARG A 68 -3.19 6.09 7.46
CA ARG A 68 -2.76 6.86 6.28
C ARG A 68 -3.04 6.13 4.98
N CYS A 69 -2.80 4.82 4.96
CA CYS A 69 -3.02 4.03 3.75
C CYS A 69 -4.51 3.90 3.44
N GLU A 70 -5.37 3.90 4.46
CA GLU A 70 -6.82 3.91 4.26
C GLU A 70 -7.28 5.19 3.56
N ILE A 71 -6.75 6.33 3.98
CA ILE A 71 -7.09 7.62 3.37
C ILE A 71 -6.72 7.62 1.89
N VAL A 72 -5.49 7.18 1.57
CA VAL A 72 -5.02 7.10 0.20
C VAL A 72 -5.92 6.19 -0.64
N ALA A 73 -6.22 5.00 -0.13
CA ALA A 73 -7.03 4.03 -0.86
C ALA A 73 -8.43 4.59 -1.14
N ARG A 74 -9.04 5.22 -0.16
CA ARG A 74 -10.39 5.79 -0.31
C ARG A 74 -10.41 6.88 -1.38
N GLU A 75 -9.43 7.79 -1.35
CA GLU A 75 -9.36 8.89 -2.32
C GLU A 75 -9.09 8.39 -3.74
N LEU A 76 -8.19 7.43 -3.88
CA LEU A 76 -7.86 6.92 -5.21
C LEU A 76 -8.95 5.99 -5.77
N LYS A 77 -9.68 5.29 -4.90
CA LYS A 77 -10.84 4.51 -5.35
C LYS A 77 -11.85 5.41 -6.05
N GLY A 78 -12.10 6.60 -5.48
CA GLY A 78 -12.99 7.57 -6.08
C GLY A 78 -12.50 8.08 -7.44
N LYS A 79 -11.24 7.90 -7.76
CA LYS A 79 -10.63 8.31 -9.03
C LYS A 79 -10.49 7.15 -10.02
N GLY A 80 -11.04 6.00 -9.72
CA GLY A 80 -11.07 4.88 -10.65
C GLY A 80 -9.93 3.88 -10.50
N TYR A 81 -9.14 3.97 -9.46
CA TYR A 81 -8.06 3.00 -9.21
C TYR A 81 -8.61 1.74 -8.54
N ASN A 82 -8.03 0.59 -8.88
CA ASN A 82 -8.31 -0.67 -8.18
C ASN A 82 -7.34 -0.75 -7.00
N ILE A 83 -7.77 -0.28 -5.84
CA ILE A 83 -6.86 -0.05 -4.72
C ILE A 83 -7.52 -0.42 -3.39
N GLU A 84 -6.74 -1.03 -2.51
CA GLU A 84 -7.14 -1.33 -1.14
C GLU A 84 -6.00 -0.96 -0.21
N HIS A 85 -6.30 -0.78 1.08
CA HIS A 85 -5.25 -0.58 2.09
C HIS A 85 -5.05 -1.86 2.88
N LEU A 86 -3.84 -2.02 3.44
CA LEU A 86 -3.55 -3.14 4.32
C LEU A 86 -4.05 -2.80 5.72
N GLU A 87 -5.07 -3.53 6.19
CA GLU A 87 -5.67 -3.30 7.51
C GLU A 87 -4.65 -3.59 8.60
N GLY A 88 -4.50 -2.67 9.53
CA GLY A 88 -3.52 -2.77 10.61
C GLY A 88 -2.09 -2.48 10.21
N GLY A 89 -1.81 -2.31 8.93
CA GLY A 89 -0.50 -1.91 8.42
C GLY A 89 0.66 -2.84 8.77
N ILE A 90 1.84 -2.26 8.87
CA ILE A 90 3.06 -3.01 9.20
C ILE A 90 2.96 -3.70 10.57
N GLU A 91 2.31 -3.06 11.52
CA GLU A 91 2.17 -3.66 12.86
C GLU A 91 1.40 -4.98 12.81
N GLU A 92 0.32 -5.02 12.05
CA GLU A 92 -0.44 -6.26 11.92
C GLU A 92 0.30 -7.29 11.06
N TRP A 93 1.01 -6.85 10.03
CA TRP A 93 1.85 -7.72 9.21
C TRP A 93 2.87 -8.46 10.05
N LYS A 94 3.54 -7.74 10.97
CA LYS A 94 4.57 -8.33 11.85
C LYS A 94 4.00 -9.40 12.76
N LYS A 95 2.78 -9.21 13.26
CA LYS A 95 2.14 -10.18 14.15
C LYS A 95 1.83 -11.50 13.45
N ASN A 96 1.76 -11.49 12.14
CA ASN A 96 1.34 -12.64 11.34
C ASN A 96 2.49 -13.31 10.58
N GLN A 97 3.72 -13.03 10.98
CA GLN A 97 4.88 -13.67 10.37
C GLN A 97 5.33 -14.91 11.12
#